data_a80bfc4da41d6734b9b0298081e40f21
#
_entry.id   a80bfc4da41d6734b9b0298081e40f21
#
_cell.length_a   1.000
_cell.length_b   1.000
_cell.length_c   1.000
_cell.angle_alpha   90.00
_cell.angle_beta   90.00
_cell.angle_gamma   90.00
#
_symmetry.space_group_name_H-M   'P 1'
#
loop_
_entity.id
_entity.type
_entity.pdbx_description
1 polymer ?
#
loop_
_entity_poly.entity_id
_entity_poly.type
_entity_poly.pdbx_seq_one_letter_code
_entity_poly.pdbx_strand_id
1 'polypeptide(L)'
;MIRAFIVARSSLVRTGLQSLFGDRNVEVVGSLADFESLASEWVDVRADVILVEASGEQFEAVMDSLAASQLASEAAIVVLTDHREPRSLSDALRAGARALLPSDISPDQLVAALEAAAAGLIVVHSTKVEGMFPVADGASRERAELAEPLTPRESEVLQMLASGFANKTIAARLKISEHTVKFHVASILGKLGAASRTEAVSLGIRRGLVLL
;
A
#
# COMPACT_ATOMS: atom_id res chain seq x y z
N MET A 1 25.13 -0.26 14.54
CA MET A 1 25.28 -1.05 13.30
C MET A 1 24.28 -2.18 13.36
N ILE A 2 23.45 -2.34 12.35
CA ILE A 2 22.38 -3.35 12.30
C ILE A 2 22.97 -4.64 11.76
N ARG A 3 22.67 -5.75 12.41
CA ARG A 3 23.07 -7.08 11.96
C ARG A 3 21.98 -7.70 11.11
N ALA A 4 22.24 -7.86 9.81
CA ALA A 4 21.28 -8.39 8.85
C ALA A 4 21.65 -9.81 8.40
N PHE A 5 20.67 -10.70 8.36
CA PHE A 5 20.79 -12.02 7.75
C PHE A 5 19.99 -12.02 6.43
N ILE A 6 20.58 -12.53 5.34
CA ILE A 6 19.97 -12.47 4.00
C ILE A 6 19.47 -13.87 3.60
N VAL A 7 18.21 -13.94 3.20
CA VAL A 7 17.63 -15.14 2.60
C VAL A 7 17.17 -14.80 1.18
N ALA A 8 17.87 -15.35 0.20
CA ALA A 8 17.52 -15.17 -1.21
C ALA A 8 18.00 -16.35 -2.04
N ARG A 9 17.13 -16.90 -2.90
CA ARG A 9 17.46 -18.08 -3.70
C ARG A 9 18.64 -17.85 -4.64
N SER A 10 18.67 -16.71 -5.30
CA SER A 10 19.72 -16.36 -6.23
C SER A 10 21.01 -15.96 -5.48
N SER A 11 22.12 -16.64 -5.77
CA SER A 11 23.43 -16.25 -5.25
C SER A 11 23.85 -14.86 -5.72
N LEU A 12 23.42 -14.44 -6.92
CA LEU A 12 23.68 -13.10 -7.45
C LEU A 12 22.97 -12.04 -6.59
N VAL A 13 21.72 -12.28 -6.19
CA VAL A 13 20.97 -11.37 -5.30
C VAL A 13 21.66 -11.29 -3.94
N ARG A 14 22.05 -12.43 -3.35
CA ARG A 14 22.77 -12.43 -2.06
C ARG A 14 24.06 -11.62 -2.13
N THR A 15 24.89 -11.86 -3.15
CA THR A 15 26.13 -11.12 -3.34
C THR A 15 25.88 -9.64 -3.61
N GLY A 16 24.87 -9.31 -4.39
CA GLY A 16 24.46 -7.92 -4.66
C GLY A 16 24.06 -7.17 -3.38
N LEU A 17 23.21 -7.79 -2.56
CA LEU A 17 22.78 -7.22 -1.27
C LEU A 17 23.96 -7.07 -0.29
N GLN A 18 24.85 -8.08 -0.20
CA GLN A 18 26.07 -7.97 0.61
C GLN A 18 26.96 -6.80 0.17
N SER A 19 27.19 -6.66 -1.13
CA SER A 19 27.96 -5.55 -1.69
C SER A 19 27.32 -4.19 -1.44
N LEU A 20 25.97 -4.13 -1.51
CA LEU A 20 25.20 -2.91 -1.26
C LEU A 20 25.37 -2.39 0.16
N PHE A 21 25.53 -3.28 1.14
CA PHE A 21 25.66 -2.91 2.55
C PHE A 21 27.09 -2.60 2.98
N GLY A 22 28.11 -2.94 2.18
CA GLY A 22 29.53 -2.87 2.56
C GLY A 22 30.02 -1.52 3.10
N ASP A 23 29.46 -0.40 2.61
CA ASP A 23 29.82 0.96 3.05
C ASP A 23 28.73 1.62 3.92
N ARG A 24 27.76 0.83 4.41
CA ARG A 24 26.60 1.33 5.16
C ARG A 24 26.57 0.78 6.58
N ASN A 25 25.71 1.34 7.41
CA ASN A 25 25.55 0.94 8.83
C ASN A 25 24.81 -0.41 9.00
N VAL A 26 25.06 -1.36 8.08
CA VAL A 26 24.46 -2.71 8.09
C VAL A 26 25.57 -3.75 7.95
N GLU A 27 25.68 -4.65 8.92
CA GLU A 27 26.60 -5.79 8.90
C GLU A 27 25.85 -7.05 8.45
N VAL A 28 26.28 -7.68 7.38
CA VAL A 28 25.70 -8.97 6.95
C VAL A 28 26.37 -10.10 7.72
N VAL A 29 25.61 -10.71 8.63
CA VAL A 29 26.10 -11.77 9.54
C VAL A 29 25.97 -13.18 8.97
N GLY A 30 25.24 -13.33 7.85
CA GLY A 30 25.10 -14.60 7.14
C GLY A 30 24.12 -14.51 5.98
N SER A 31 24.10 -15.56 5.16
CA SER A 31 23.13 -15.65 4.07
C SER A 31 22.81 -17.10 3.69
N LEU A 32 21.53 -17.37 3.33
CA LEU A 32 21.01 -18.67 2.91
C LEU A 32 20.23 -18.57 1.59
N ALA A 33 20.07 -19.71 0.95
CA ALA A 33 19.31 -19.80 -0.29
C ALA A 33 17.80 -19.94 -0.07
N ASP A 34 17.39 -20.55 1.04
CA ASP A 34 15.99 -20.82 1.36
C ASP A 34 15.69 -20.51 2.82
N PHE A 35 14.41 -20.23 3.09
CA PHE A 35 13.94 -19.86 4.42
C PHE A 35 13.79 -21.07 5.35
N GLU A 36 13.56 -22.27 4.81
CA GLU A 36 13.37 -23.49 5.61
C GLU A 36 14.67 -23.88 6.33
N SER A 37 15.82 -23.75 5.64
CA SER A 37 17.13 -24.00 6.22
C SER A 37 17.51 -23.01 7.34
N LEU A 38 16.89 -21.83 7.36
CA LEU A 38 17.18 -20.81 8.36
C LEU A 38 16.88 -21.29 9.79
N ALA A 39 15.79 -22.03 9.99
CA ALA A 39 15.40 -22.49 11.31
C ALA A 39 16.45 -23.41 11.97
N SER A 40 17.22 -24.17 11.16
CA SER A 40 18.29 -25.05 11.65
C SER A 40 19.62 -24.31 11.93
N GLU A 41 19.88 -23.23 11.20
CA GLU A 41 21.11 -22.43 11.33
C GLU A 41 20.98 -21.26 12.31
N TRP A 42 19.72 -20.88 12.67
CA TRP A 42 19.43 -19.71 13.48
C TRP A 42 20.00 -19.75 14.89
N VAL A 43 20.24 -20.94 15.45
CA VAL A 43 20.67 -21.13 16.83
C VAL A 43 22.00 -20.39 17.13
N ASP A 44 22.89 -20.28 16.14
CA ASP A 44 24.19 -19.63 16.27
C ASP A 44 24.23 -18.21 15.69
N VAL A 45 23.16 -17.76 15.01
CA VAL A 45 23.10 -16.46 14.33
C VAL A 45 22.25 -15.49 15.14
N ARG A 46 22.87 -14.39 15.60
CA ARG A 46 22.14 -13.27 16.20
C ARG A 46 22.08 -12.14 15.19
N ALA A 47 20.95 -12.00 14.53
CA ALA A 47 20.66 -10.87 13.64
C ALA A 47 19.52 -10.00 14.22
N ASP A 48 19.58 -8.71 13.96
CA ASP A 48 18.51 -7.77 14.30
C ASP A 48 17.39 -7.83 13.26
N VAL A 49 17.77 -8.14 12.00
CA VAL A 49 16.86 -8.18 10.84
C VAL A 49 17.15 -9.40 9.98
N ILE A 50 16.09 -10.05 9.50
CA ILE A 50 16.13 -11.05 8.44
C ILE A 50 15.57 -10.42 7.18
N LEU A 51 16.40 -10.26 6.16
CA LEU A 51 16.00 -9.76 4.84
C LEU A 51 15.71 -10.94 3.91
N VAL A 52 14.45 -11.10 3.54
CA VAL A 52 13.96 -12.24 2.73
C VAL A 52 13.56 -11.73 1.34
N GLU A 53 14.14 -12.31 0.30
CA GLU A 53 13.68 -12.10 -1.08
C GLU A 53 12.66 -13.18 -1.42
N ALA A 54 11.42 -12.76 -1.74
CA ALA A 54 10.30 -13.63 -2.04
C ALA A 54 9.59 -13.15 -3.31
N SER A 55 10.12 -13.54 -4.47
CA SER A 55 9.63 -13.12 -5.78
C SER A 55 8.75 -14.19 -6.44
N GLY A 56 7.76 -13.75 -7.23
CA GLY A 56 6.91 -14.61 -8.04
C GLY A 56 6.15 -15.67 -7.24
N GLU A 57 6.16 -16.90 -7.72
CA GLU A 57 5.42 -18.05 -7.14
C GLU A 57 5.92 -18.46 -5.73
N GLN A 58 7.06 -17.95 -5.30
CA GLN A 58 7.64 -18.31 -3.99
C GLN A 58 7.06 -17.51 -2.84
N PHE A 59 6.37 -16.41 -3.12
CA PHE A 59 5.87 -15.52 -2.09
C PHE A 59 4.98 -16.25 -1.08
N GLU A 60 4.01 -17.02 -1.53
CA GLU A 60 3.09 -17.76 -0.66
C GLU A 60 3.84 -18.79 0.20
N ALA A 61 4.72 -19.59 -0.40
CA ALA A 61 5.50 -20.60 0.32
C ALA A 61 6.40 -19.97 1.40
N VAL A 62 7.02 -18.83 1.12
CA VAL A 62 7.81 -18.09 2.10
C VAL A 62 6.92 -17.53 3.22
N MET A 63 5.73 -17.01 2.90
CA MET A 63 4.79 -16.52 3.92
C MET A 63 4.29 -17.64 4.83
N ASP A 64 4.00 -18.83 4.29
CA ASP A 64 3.59 -19.99 5.06
C ASP A 64 4.72 -20.48 5.99
N SER A 65 5.95 -20.57 5.48
CA SER A 65 7.12 -20.96 6.26
C SER A 65 7.41 -19.92 7.37
N LEU A 66 7.25 -18.64 7.06
CA LEU A 66 7.41 -17.54 8.01
C LEU A 66 6.38 -17.64 9.14
N ALA A 67 5.10 -17.81 8.79
CA ALA A 67 4.00 -17.93 9.76
C ALA A 67 4.15 -19.15 10.68
N ALA A 68 4.74 -20.24 10.16
CA ALA A 68 5.04 -21.45 10.95
C ALA A 68 6.27 -21.32 11.86
N SER A 69 7.13 -20.32 11.61
CA SER A 69 8.36 -20.10 12.36
C SER A 69 8.15 -19.20 13.58
N GLN A 70 9.07 -19.26 14.54
CA GLN A 70 9.12 -18.32 15.67
C GLN A 70 10.08 -17.15 15.44
N LEU A 71 10.69 -17.07 14.25
CA LEU A 71 11.73 -16.09 13.92
C LEU A 71 11.26 -14.63 14.02
N ALA A 72 9.98 -14.38 13.76
CA ALA A 72 9.38 -13.04 13.90
C ALA A 72 9.40 -12.48 15.35
N SER A 73 9.57 -13.34 16.36
CA SER A 73 9.76 -12.93 17.75
C SER A 73 11.23 -12.64 18.11
N GLU A 74 12.17 -13.11 17.30
CA GLU A 74 13.60 -13.03 17.58
C GLU A 74 14.30 -11.95 16.74
N ALA A 75 13.82 -11.70 15.51
CA ALA A 75 14.35 -10.68 14.61
C ALA A 75 13.24 -10.01 13.81
N ALA A 76 13.50 -8.79 13.35
CA ALA A 76 12.58 -8.09 12.45
C ALA A 76 12.66 -8.68 11.04
N ILE A 77 11.54 -9.10 10.47
CA ILE A 77 11.51 -9.69 9.13
C ILE A 77 11.13 -8.64 8.10
N VAL A 78 12.00 -8.47 7.12
CA VAL A 78 11.83 -7.55 6.00
C VAL A 78 11.75 -8.36 4.71
N VAL A 79 10.66 -8.22 3.96
CA VAL A 79 10.41 -8.96 2.72
C VAL A 79 10.58 -8.05 1.51
N LEU A 80 11.46 -8.45 0.60
CA LEU A 80 11.58 -7.87 -0.74
C LEU A 80 10.77 -8.71 -1.72
N THR A 81 9.88 -8.08 -2.47
CA THR A 81 9.05 -8.81 -3.43
C THR A 81 8.61 -7.94 -4.60
N ASP A 82 8.53 -8.53 -5.77
CA ASP A 82 7.88 -7.98 -6.96
C ASP A 82 6.37 -8.32 -7.03
N HIS A 83 5.90 -9.16 -6.10
CA HIS A 83 4.49 -9.57 -6.01
C HIS A 83 3.57 -8.36 -5.77
N ARG A 84 2.56 -8.19 -6.65
CA ARG A 84 1.72 -6.98 -6.68
C ARG A 84 0.27 -7.21 -6.25
N GLU A 85 -0.06 -8.38 -5.75
CA GLU A 85 -1.43 -8.67 -5.32
C GLU A 85 -1.84 -7.81 -4.11
N PRO A 86 -3.10 -7.33 -4.06
CA PRO A 86 -3.57 -6.48 -2.97
C PRO A 86 -3.51 -7.14 -1.59
N ARG A 87 -3.51 -8.47 -1.53
CA ARG A 87 -3.46 -9.24 -0.28
C ARG A 87 -2.05 -9.44 0.26
N SER A 88 -1.02 -9.28 -0.55
CA SER A 88 0.39 -9.57 -0.19
C SER A 88 0.83 -8.86 1.10
N LEU A 89 0.39 -7.61 1.32
CA LEU A 89 0.73 -6.88 2.53
C LEU A 89 0.07 -7.49 3.77
N SER A 90 -1.23 -7.81 3.69
CA SER A 90 -1.94 -8.41 4.83
C SER A 90 -1.39 -9.79 5.18
N ASP A 91 -1.00 -10.55 4.18
CA ASP A 91 -0.45 -11.89 4.35
C ASP A 91 0.96 -11.83 4.95
N ALA A 92 1.81 -10.93 4.46
CA ALA A 92 3.13 -10.68 5.04
C ALA A 92 3.06 -10.22 6.52
N LEU A 93 2.17 -9.28 6.83
CA LEU A 93 2.00 -8.81 8.22
C LEU A 93 1.45 -9.90 9.16
N ARG A 94 0.52 -10.73 8.67
CA ARG A 94 0.00 -11.88 9.44
C ARG A 94 1.07 -12.94 9.68
N ALA A 95 1.96 -13.14 8.70
CA ALA A 95 3.11 -14.02 8.83
C ALA A 95 4.19 -13.47 9.75
N GLY A 96 4.06 -12.24 10.26
CA GLY A 96 4.98 -11.61 11.20
C GLY A 96 6.04 -10.71 10.54
N ALA A 97 5.95 -10.44 9.23
CA ALA A 97 6.85 -9.48 8.59
C ALA A 97 6.62 -8.06 9.16
N ARG A 98 7.69 -7.31 9.34
CA ARG A 98 7.65 -5.89 9.73
C ARG A 98 7.79 -4.95 8.55
N ALA A 99 8.29 -5.43 7.42
CA ALA A 99 8.35 -4.63 6.20
C ALA A 99 8.01 -5.45 4.97
N LEU A 100 7.30 -4.83 4.02
CA LEU A 100 7.07 -5.34 2.67
C LEU A 100 7.49 -4.27 1.67
N LEU A 101 8.53 -4.55 0.91
CA LEU A 101 9.22 -3.60 0.04
C LEU A 101 9.28 -4.15 -1.39
N PRO A 102 9.29 -3.29 -2.41
CA PRO A 102 9.51 -3.71 -3.78
C PRO A 102 10.96 -4.15 -4.01
N SER A 103 11.18 -5.12 -4.91
CA SER A 103 12.53 -5.63 -5.22
C SER A 103 13.43 -4.58 -5.90
N ASP A 104 12.85 -3.53 -6.49
CA ASP A 104 13.53 -2.42 -7.15
C ASP A 104 13.73 -1.20 -6.24
N ILE A 105 13.60 -1.37 -4.92
CA ILE A 105 13.81 -0.31 -3.92
C ILE A 105 15.24 0.24 -3.98
N SER A 106 15.41 1.55 -3.78
CA SER A 106 16.74 2.14 -3.74
C SER A 106 17.54 1.68 -2.52
N PRO A 107 18.87 1.62 -2.62
CA PRO A 107 19.75 1.23 -1.52
C PRO A 107 19.52 2.02 -0.22
N ASP A 108 19.34 3.33 -0.33
CA ASP A 108 19.15 4.20 0.84
C ASP A 108 17.80 3.98 1.52
N GLN A 109 16.75 3.75 0.71
CA GLN A 109 15.44 3.39 1.23
C GLN A 109 15.44 2.01 1.91
N LEU A 110 16.18 1.04 1.34
CA LEU A 110 16.29 -0.29 1.94
C LEU A 110 16.98 -0.20 3.31
N VAL A 111 18.09 0.52 3.43
CA VAL A 111 18.78 0.70 4.72
C VAL A 111 17.86 1.38 5.74
N ALA A 112 17.17 2.46 5.37
CA ALA A 112 16.22 3.14 6.24
C ALA A 112 15.08 2.21 6.69
N ALA A 113 14.59 1.33 5.81
CA ALA A 113 13.57 0.36 6.14
C ALA A 113 14.08 -0.72 7.11
N LEU A 114 15.33 -1.21 6.94
CA LEU A 114 15.95 -2.13 7.88
C LEU A 114 16.11 -1.50 9.27
N GLU A 115 16.54 -0.24 9.33
CA GLU A 115 16.69 0.52 10.57
C GLU A 115 15.33 0.68 11.29
N ALA A 116 14.31 1.07 10.57
CA ALA A 116 12.96 1.24 11.12
C ALA A 116 12.37 -0.12 11.59
N ALA A 117 12.55 -1.19 10.81
CA ALA A 117 12.07 -2.51 11.18
C ALA A 117 12.79 -3.05 12.43
N ALA A 118 14.11 -2.88 12.53
CA ALA A 118 14.91 -3.24 13.70
C ALA A 118 14.48 -2.45 14.95
N ALA A 119 14.05 -1.20 14.77
CA ALA A 119 13.48 -0.38 15.85
C ALA A 119 12.03 -0.79 16.24
N GLY A 120 11.46 -1.81 15.61
CA GLY A 120 10.11 -2.32 15.91
C GLY A 120 8.98 -1.65 15.15
N LEU A 121 9.27 -0.82 14.16
CA LEU A 121 8.27 -0.16 13.31
C LEU A 121 7.79 -1.11 12.20
N ILE A 122 6.58 -0.86 11.71
CA ILE A 122 6.09 -1.49 10.48
C ILE A 122 6.38 -0.54 9.33
N VAL A 123 7.04 -1.05 8.29
CA VAL A 123 7.45 -0.27 7.11
C VAL A 123 6.76 -0.82 5.87
N VAL A 124 6.05 0.03 5.17
CA VAL A 124 5.38 -0.34 3.91
C VAL A 124 5.73 0.68 2.85
N HIS A 125 6.19 0.21 1.70
CA HIS A 125 6.44 1.09 0.57
C HIS A 125 5.10 1.54 -0.05
N SER A 126 5.01 2.81 -0.46
CA SER A 126 3.77 3.42 -0.98
C SER A 126 3.12 2.61 -2.11
N THR A 127 3.93 2.03 -3.00
CA THR A 127 3.44 1.17 -4.10
C THR A 127 2.72 -0.09 -3.62
N LYS A 128 2.98 -0.55 -2.40
CA LYS A 128 2.32 -1.73 -1.80
C LYS A 128 1.04 -1.37 -1.05
N VAL A 129 0.80 -0.09 -0.80
CA VAL A 129 -0.35 0.44 -0.06
C VAL A 129 -1.46 0.90 -1.00
N GLU A 130 -1.14 1.21 -2.25
CA GLU A 130 -2.05 1.81 -3.25
C GLU A 130 -3.34 1.01 -3.52
N GLY A 131 -3.43 -0.24 -3.08
CA GLY A 131 -4.67 -1.04 -3.17
C GLY A 131 -5.41 -1.27 -1.85
N MET A 132 -4.83 -0.91 -0.70
CA MET A 132 -5.38 -1.24 0.64
C MET A 132 -6.05 -0.07 1.34
N PHE A 133 -5.59 1.13 1.10
CA PHE A 133 -6.23 2.33 1.61
C PHE A 133 -6.72 3.14 0.40
N PRO A 134 -7.94 3.65 0.41
CA PRO A 134 -8.27 4.76 -0.44
C PRO A 134 -7.39 5.92 0.04
N VAL A 135 -6.16 6.00 -0.49
CA VAL A 135 -5.24 7.08 -0.18
C VAL A 135 -5.93 8.37 -0.60
N ALA A 136 -6.00 9.34 0.29
CA ALA A 136 -6.54 10.67 -0.01
C ALA A 136 -5.81 11.35 -1.18
N ASP A 137 -4.66 10.83 -1.62
CA ASP A 137 -3.95 11.20 -2.84
C ASP A 137 -4.56 10.62 -4.14
N GLY A 138 -5.48 9.66 -4.06
CA GLY A 138 -6.33 9.24 -5.18
C GLY A 138 -7.14 10.39 -5.79
N ALA A 139 -7.36 11.47 -5.02
CA ALA A 139 -7.99 12.68 -5.51
C ALA A 139 -7.26 13.36 -6.69
N SER A 140 -5.95 13.09 -6.88
CA SER A 140 -5.18 13.68 -7.99
C SER A 140 -5.14 12.80 -9.23
N ARG A 141 -5.15 11.45 -9.10
CA ARG A 141 -5.13 10.54 -10.27
C ARG A 141 -6.53 10.23 -10.81
N GLU A 142 -7.53 10.00 -9.94
CA GLU A 142 -8.92 9.82 -10.39
C GLU A 142 -9.58 11.13 -10.88
N ARG A 143 -9.06 12.32 -10.47
CA ARG A 143 -9.45 13.57 -11.14
C ARG A 143 -9.03 13.64 -12.61
N ALA A 144 -8.02 12.89 -13.01
CA ALA A 144 -7.58 12.83 -14.41
C ALA A 144 -8.44 11.88 -15.28
N GLU A 145 -9.28 11.05 -14.68
CA GLU A 145 -10.13 10.09 -15.41
C GLU A 145 -11.59 10.50 -15.57
N LEU A 146 -12.00 11.67 -15.06
CA LEU A 146 -13.26 12.24 -15.50
C LEU A 146 -13.05 12.75 -16.93
N ALA A 147 -13.77 12.19 -17.88
CA ALA A 147 -13.78 12.67 -19.26
C ALA A 147 -14.10 14.19 -19.33
N GLU A 148 -14.75 14.71 -18.29
CA GLU A 148 -15.05 16.12 -18.08
C GLU A 148 -15.19 16.43 -16.56
N PRO A 149 -14.40 17.40 -16.00
CA PRO A 149 -14.49 17.75 -14.58
C PRO A 149 -15.84 18.37 -14.23
N LEU A 150 -16.26 18.20 -12.96
CA LEU A 150 -17.45 18.87 -12.47
C LEU A 150 -17.24 20.39 -12.47
N THR A 151 -18.23 21.12 -12.95
CA THR A 151 -18.25 22.58 -12.83
C THR A 151 -18.41 22.98 -11.35
N PRO A 152 -18.05 24.22 -10.96
CA PRO A 152 -18.27 24.71 -9.59
C PRO A 152 -19.72 24.52 -9.13
N ARG A 153 -20.68 24.72 -10.04
CA ARG A 153 -22.12 24.57 -9.73
C ARG A 153 -22.53 23.12 -9.53
N GLU A 154 -21.98 22.20 -10.30
CA GLU A 154 -22.20 20.75 -10.12
C GLU A 154 -21.58 20.26 -8.81
N SER A 155 -20.42 20.79 -8.43
CA SER A 155 -19.80 20.47 -7.13
C SER A 155 -20.64 20.93 -5.94
N GLU A 156 -21.22 22.14 -6.00
CA GLU A 156 -22.16 22.64 -4.99
C GLU A 156 -23.41 21.74 -4.89
N VAL A 157 -23.96 21.34 -6.04
CA VAL A 157 -25.11 20.43 -6.07
C VAL A 157 -24.76 19.07 -5.50
N LEU A 158 -23.60 18.50 -5.87
CA LEU A 158 -23.14 17.20 -5.36
C LEU A 158 -22.94 17.21 -3.84
N GLN A 159 -22.36 18.28 -3.30
CA GLN A 159 -22.20 18.47 -1.84
C GLN A 159 -23.57 18.49 -1.12
N MET A 160 -24.58 19.15 -1.70
CA MET A 160 -25.93 19.17 -1.14
C MET A 160 -26.64 17.81 -1.29
N LEU A 161 -26.37 17.07 -2.37
CA LEU A 161 -26.86 15.70 -2.53
C LEU A 161 -26.30 14.78 -1.44
N ALA A 162 -25.02 14.91 -1.11
CA ALA A 162 -24.36 14.15 -0.05
C ALA A 162 -24.91 14.50 1.34
N SER A 163 -25.29 15.75 1.56
CA SER A 163 -25.99 16.19 2.78
C SER A 163 -27.48 15.73 2.83
N GLY A 164 -27.94 14.95 1.86
CA GLY A 164 -29.31 14.37 1.85
C GLY A 164 -30.42 15.31 1.38
N PHE A 165 -30.10 16.52 0.88
CA PHE A 165 -31.13 17.49 0.49
C PHE A 165 -31.90 17.07 -0.77
N ALA A 166 -33.24 17.14 -0.72
CA ALA A 166 -34.07 16.95 -1.90
C ALA A 166 -33.89 18.08 -2.93
N ASN A 167 -34.14 17.80 -4.23
CA ASN A 167 -33.97 18.76 -5.31
C ASN A 167 -34.71 20.09 -5.05
N LYS A 168 -35.88 20.05 -4.46
CA LYS A 168 -36.67 21.24 -4.07
C LYS A 168 -35.90 22.12 -3.05
N THR A 169 -35.22 21.50 -2.07
CA THR A 169 -34.43 22.19 -1.06
C THR A 169 -33.15 22.78 -1.68
N ILE A 170 -32.51 22.03 -2.57
CA ILE A 170 -31.33 22.49 -3.32
C ILE A 170 -31.70 23.69 -4.19
N ALA A 171 -32.82 23.61 -4.92
CA ALA A 171 -33.32 24.69 -5.74
C ALA A 171 -33.54 25.97 -4.95
N ALA A 172 -34.19 25.90 -3.79
CA ALA A 172 -34.40 27.03 -2.91
C ALA A 172 -33.10 27.65 -2.38
N ARG A 173 -32.14 26.83 -1.95
CA ARG A 173 -30.84 27.30 -1.43
C ARG A 173 -30.00 27.96 -2.50
N LEU A 174 -29.98 27.37 -3.70
CA LEU A 174 -29.18 27.85 -4.82
C LEU A 174 -29.88 28.94 -5.65
N LYS A 175 -31.15 29.31 -5.30
CA LYS A 175 -32.01 30.28 -5.99
C LYS A 175 -32.17 29.97 -7.51
N ILE A 176 -32.39 28.70 -7.83
CA ILE A 176 -32.64 28.19 -9.19
C ILE A 176 -33.91 27.33 -9.21
N SER A 177 -34.37 26.98 -10.40
CA SER A 177 -35.55 26.10 -10.52
C SER A 177 -35.21 24.65 -10.15
N GLU A 178 -36.20 23.90 -9.66
CA GLU A 178 -36.04 22.47 -9.44
C GLU A 178 -35.69 21.69 -10.71
N HIS A 179 -36.18 22.19 -11.86
CA HIS A 179 -35.81 21.63 -13.16
C HIS A 179 -34.31 21.81 -13.45
N THR A 180 -33.73 22.97 -13.13
CA THR A 180 -32.29 23.24 -13.27
C THR A 180 -31.46 22.33 -12.35
N VAL A 181 -31.93 22.05 -11.13
CA VAL A 181 -31.26 21.09 -10.24
C VAL A 181 -31.27 19.69 -10.85
N LYS A 182 -32.40 19.23 -11.42
CA LYS A 182 -32.46 17.92 -12.12
C LYS A 182 -31.48 17.84 -13.27
N PHE A 183 -31.28 18.95 -14.00
CA PHE A 183 -30.30 19.02 -15.08
C PHE A 183 -28.87 18.87 -14.56
N HIS A 184 -28.51 19.58 -13.48
CA HIS A 184 -27.20 19.42 -12.83
C HIS A 184 -27.00 18.00 -12.31
N VAL A 185 -28.01 17.39 -11.69
CA VAL A 185 -27.94 15.99 -11.22
C VAL A 185 -27.67 15.03 -12.38
N ALA A 186 -28.40 15.16 -13.49
CA ALA A 186 -28.19 14.32 -14.67
C ALA A 186 -26.77 14.48 -15.25
N SER A 187 -26.27 15.71 -15.31
CA SER A 187 -24.90 16.00 -15.74
C SER A 187 -23.86 15.37 -14.81
N ILE A 188 -24.04 15.51 -13.49
CA ILE A 188 -23.19 14.87 -12.47
C ILE A 188 -23.18 13.34 -12.63
N LEU A 189 -24.33 12.72 -12.82
CA LEU A 189 -24.45 11.28 -13.05
C LEU A 189 -23.63 10.86 -14.28
N GLY A 190 -23.78 11.58 -15.40
CA GLY A 190 -23.03 11.31 -16.62
C GLY A 190 -21.51 11.45 -16.44
N LYS A 191 -21.06 12.56 -15.83
CA LYS A 191 -19.63 12.83 -15.59
C LYS A 191 -18.99 11.86 -14.62
N LEU A 192 -19.72 11.41 -13.62
CA LEU A 192 -19.25 10.43 -12.64
C LEU A 192 -19.38 8.97 -13.09
N GLY A 193 -20.15 8.71 -14.18
CA GLY A 193 -20.49 7.35 -14.59
C GLY A 193 -21.43 6.64 -13.62
N ALA A 194 -22.27 7.40 -12.90
CA ALA A 194 -23.17 6.87 -11.88
C ALA A 194 -24.55 6.57 -12.47
N ALA A 195 -25.12 5.41 -12.13
CA ALA A 195 -26.49 5.03 -12.53
C ALA A 195 -27.56 5.59 -11.60
N SER A 196 -27.18 6.07 -10.40
CA SER A 196 -28.13 6.59 -9.41
C SER A 196 -27.54 7.73 -8.58
N ARG A 197 -28.44 8.53 -7.94
CA ARG A 197 -28.09 9.60 -7.01
C ARG A 197 -27.18 9.10 -5.86
N THR A 198 -27.53 7.96 -5.27
CA THR A 198 -26.78 7.37 -4.15
C THR A 198 -25.40 6.94 -4.60
N GLU A 199 -25.29 6.38 -5.79
CA GLU A 199 -24.02 6.00 -6.39
C GLU A 199 -23.15 7.22 -6.71
N ALA A 200 -23.74 8.31 -7.24
CA ALA A 200 -23.02 9.55 -7.49
C ALA A 200 -22.45 10.15 -6.20
N VAL A 201 -23.19 10.13 -5.10
CA VAL A 201 -22.70 10.57 -3.79
C VAL A 201 -21.56 9.65 -3.30
N SER A 202 -21.74 8.35 -3.40
CA SER A 202 -20.72 7.35 -3.01
C SER A 202 -19.43 7.51 -3.82
N LEU A 203 -19.54 7.71 -5.13
CA LEU A 203 -18.40 8.00 -6.02
C LEU A 203 -17.77 9.36 -5.71
N GLY A 204 -18.60 10.38 -5.43
CA GLY A 204 -18.14 11.71 -5.05
C GLY A 204 -17.33 11.71 -3.74
N ILE A 205 -17.74 10.95 -2.74
CA ILE A 205 -17.01 10.78 -1.48
C ILE A 205 -15.68 10.04 -1.75
N ARG A 206 -15.73 8.91 -2.45
CA ARG A 206 -14.53 8.13 -2.78
C ARG A 206 -13.49 8.91 -3.60
N ARG A 207 -13.93 9.81 -4.47
CA ARG A 207 -13.08 10.65 -5.31
C ARG A 207 -12.69 11.98 -4.66
N GLY A 208 -13.03 12.19 -3.38
CA GLY A 208 -12.72 13.42 -2.65
C GLY A 208 -13.40 14.69 -3.22
N LEU A 209 -14.47 14.52 -4.00
CA LEU A 209 -15.26 15.63 -4.55
C LEU A 209 -16.30 16.15 -3.55
N VAL A 210 -16.52 15.41 -2.46
CA VAL A 210 -17.47 15.72 -1.38
C VAL A 210 -16.73 15.58 -0.05
N LEU A 211 -16.83 16.61 0.80
CA LEU A 211 -16.37 16.59 2.19
C LEU A 211 -17.59 16.32 3.09
N LEU A 212 -17.49 15.35 3.99
CA LEU A 212 -18.49 15.03 5.03
C LEU A 212 -18.18 15.79 6.32
#